data_a47e2a2b42167fb998ec09fb811ce522
#
_entry.id   a47e2a2b42167fb998ec09fb811ce522
#
_cell.length_a   1.000
_cell.length_b   1.000
_cell.length_c   1.000
_cell.angle_alpha   90.00
_cell.angle_beta   90.00
_cell.angle_gamma   90.00
#
_symmetry.space_group_name_H-M   'P 1'
#
loop_
_entity.id
_entity.type
_entity.pdbx_description
1 polymer ?
#
loop_
_entity_poly.entity_id
_entity_poly.type
_entity_poly.pdbx_seq_one_letter_code
_entity_poly.pdbx_strand_id
1 'polypeptide(L)'
;MGKLDGKVAIITGSTSGMGRDTAYLFAKEGAKVVVTGRNEARAQAVVDKIKADGGEAICVIADTRDLNAPQKIFDATMEAYGTVDILFNNAGMLSLKPILDCSLEEFQRVMTVNVTSAFLLTKLCAPVMKAKGEGHIINTSSVAGCAAHWGPVAYCTSKHAMNGLTKSMALELGPEIHVNGIQPGAILTAMLDEAGGEAAMGFMKDRSPLHRVAQGSEIATVALFLATKDSSFIDGQLIRVDGGVDI
;
A
#
# COMPACT_ATOMS: atom_id res chain seq x y z
N MET A 1 23.88 -9.65 1.74
CA MET A 1 22.68 -9.79 2.55
C MET A 1 21.80 -8.60 2.31
N GLY A 2 20.56 -8.81 1.85
CA GLY A 2 19.62 -7.73 1.60
C GLY A 2 19.04 -7.17 2.91
N LYS A 3 18.44 -5.99 2.84
CA LYS A 3 17.83 -5.32 4.01
C LYS A 3 16.65 -6.08 4.63
N LEU A 4 15.98 -6.93 3.84
CA LEU A 4 14.81 -7.72 4.25
C LEU A 4 15.06 -9.23 4.22
N ASP A 5 16.31 -9.64 4.36
CA ASP A 5 16.71 -11.05 4.25
C ASP A 5 15.90 -11.96 5.19
N GLY A 6 15.20 -12.94 4.63
CA GLY A 6 14.35 -13.88 5.37
C GLY A 6 13.03 -13.34 5.91
N LYS A 7 12.71 -12.05 5.72
CA LYS A 7 11.42 -11.44 6.13
C LYS A 7 10.29 -11.84 5.18
N VAL A 8 9.09 -12.00 5.69
CA VAL A 8 7.88 -12.29 4.92
C VAL A 8 7.05 -11.01 4.78
N ALA A 9 6.79 -10.59 3.55
CA ALA A 9 6.09 -9.35 3.23
C ALA A 9 4.79 -9.60 2.45
N ILE A 10 3.66 -9.18 2.98
CA ILE A 10 2.39 -9.10 2.25
C ILE A 10 2.29 -7.72 1.62
N ILE A 11 2.05 -7.65 0.30
CA ILE A 11 1.85 -6.39 -0.42
C ILE A 11 0.52 -6.45 -1.15
N THR A 12 -0.47 -5.69 -0.67
CA THR A 12 -1.79 -5.69 -1.31
C THR A 12 -1.79 -4.83 -2.58
N GLY A 13 -2.50 -5.29 -3.63
CA GLY A 13 -2.53 -4.60 -4.92
C GLY A 13 -1.18 -4.54 -5.62
N SER A 14 -0.39 -5.60 -5.53
CA SER A 14 0.98 -5.68 -6.04
C SER A 14 1.12 -6.25 -7.45
N THR A 15 0.04 -6.23 -8.25
CA THR A 15 0.08 -6.68 -9.65
C THR A 15 0.42 -5.57 -10.65
N SER A 16 0.53 -4.31 -10.20
CA SER A 16 0.88 -3.15 -11.02
C SER A 16 1.37 -1.98 -10.17
N GLY A 17 1.91 -0.94 -10.83
CA GLY A 17 2.25 0.35 -10.20
C GLY A 17 3.14 0.22 -8.97
N MET A 18 2.86 1.05 -7.95
CA MET A 18 3.64 1.14 -6.72
C MET A 18 3.79 -0.21 -6.00
N GLY A 19 2.72 -0.99 -5.91
CA GLY A 19 2.75 -2.29 -5.25
C GLY A 19 3.63 -3.30 -5.96
N ARG A 20 3.59 -3.36 -7.29
CA ARG A 20 4.47 -4.22 -8.10
C ARG A 20 5.94 -3.82 -7.93
N ASP A 21 6.23 -2.54 -8.02
CA ASP A 21 7.60 -2.04 -7.94
C ASP A 21 8.16 -2.27 -6.52
N THR A 22 7.30 -2.17 -5.49
CA THR A 22 7.64 -2.55 -4.12
C THR A 22 7.89 -4.07 -3.99
N ALA A 23 7.07 -4.90 -4.62
CA ALA A 23 7.26 -6.35 -4.61
C ALA A 23 8.62 -6.75 -5.21
N TYR A 24 8.99 -6.15 -6.33
CA TYR A 24 10.31 -6.37 -6.93
C TYR A 24 11.46 -5.92 -6.04
N LEU A 25 11.35 -4.73 -5.44
CA LEU A 25 12.38 -4.20 -4.56
C LEU A 25 12.53 -5.03 -3.29
N PHE A 26 11.42 -5.41 -2.64
CA PHE A 26 11.44 -6.21 -1.42
C PHE A 26 12.03 -7.60 -1.67
N ALA A 27 11.66 -8.24 -2.78
CA ALA A 27 12.25 -9.53 -3.17
C ALA A 27 13.76 -9.39 -3.46
N LYS A 28 14.20 -8.33 -4.14
CA LYS A 28 15.61 -8.03 -4.37
C LYS A 28 16.39 -7.85 -3.06
N GLU A 29 15.74 -7.32 -2.04
CA GLU A 29 16.29 -7.13 -0.69
C GLU A 29 16.15 -8.38 0.21
N GLY A 30 15.75 -9.53 -0.37
CA GLY A 30 15.74 -10.84 0.29
C GLY A 30 14.44 -11.21 0.99
N ALA A 31 13.36 -10.42 0.82
CA ALA A 31 12.06 -10.78 1.36
C ALA A 31 11.38 -11.89 0.55
N LYS A 32 10.63 -12.74 1.24
CA LYS A 32 9.63 -13.64 0.68
C LYS A 32 8.33 -12.84 0.49
N VAL A 33 7.90 -12.68 -0.76
CA VAL A 33 6.83 -11.73 -1.10
C VAL A 33 5.51 -12.44 -1.41
N VAL A 34 4.43 -11.98 -0.77
CA VAL A 34 3.06 -12.36 -1.10
C VAL A 34 2.47 -11.30 -2.02
N VAL A 35 2.37 -11.63 -3.30
CA VAL A 35 1.79 -10.77 -4.34
C VAL A 35 0.29 -10.95 -4.34
N THR A 36 -0.49 -9.85 -4.23
CA THR A 36 -1.95 -9.95 -4.26
C THR A 36 -2.60 -9.04 -5.29
N GLY A 37 -3.72 -9.48 -5.82
CA GLY A 37 -4.53 -8.71 -6.76
C GLY A 37 -5.65 -9.54 -7.36
N ARG A 38 -6.45 -8.92 -8.24
CA ARG A 38 -7.63 -9.55 -8.85
C ARG A 38 -7.33 -10.30 -10.15
N ASN A 39 -6.26 -9.93 -10.82
CA ASN A 39 -5.90 -10.48 -12.12
C ASN A 39 -4.78 -11.51 -11.95
N GLU A 40 -5.12 -12.77 -12.18
CA GLU A 40 -4.22 -13.91 -12.02
C GLU A 40 -3.00 -13.83 -12.93
N ALA A 41 -3.20 -13.53 -14.22
CA ALA A 41 -2.09 -13.45 -15.18
C ALA A 41 -1.08 -12.36 -14.80
N ARG A 42 -1.54 -11.18 -14.32
CA ARG A 42 -0.67 -10.12 -13.84
C ARG A 42 0.05 -10.52 -12.54
N ALA A 43 -0.64 -11.18 -11.62
CA ALA A 43 -0.04 -11.64 -10.36
C ALA A 43 1.04 -12.68 -10.64
N GLN A 44 0.76 -13.65 -11.50
CA GLN A 44 1.72 -14.68 -11.89
C GLN A 44 2.94 -14.08 -12.59
N ALA A 45 2.75 -13.13 -13.51
CA ALA A 45 3.86 -12.45 -14.17
C ALA A 45 4.81 -11.72 -13.18
N VAL A 46 4.26 -11.15 -12.09
CA VAL A 46 5.09 -10.54 -11.04
C VAL A 46 5.88 -11.60 -10.27
N VAL A 47 5.23 -12.71 -9.90
CA VAL A 47 5.88 -13.84 -9.22
C VAL A 47 6.97 -14.46 -10.08
N ASP A 48 6.69 -14.69 -11.36
CA ASP A 48 7.65 -15.28 -12.31
C ASP A 48 8.89 -14.38 -12.47
N LYS A 49 8.68 -13.06 -12.57
CA LYS A 49 9.79 -12.11 -12.62
C LYS A 49 10.64 -12.13 -11.34
N ILE A 50 10.00 -12.16 -10.16
CA ILE A 50 10.72 -12.25 -8.88
C ILE A 50 11.55 -13.53 -8.82
N LYS A 51 10.97 -14.67 -9.22
CA LYS A 51 11.67 -15.97 -9.22
C LYS A 51 12.80 -16.01 -10.24
N ALA A 52 12.60 -15.43 -11.41
CA ALA A 52 13.64 -15.32 -12.45
C ALA A 52 14.85 -14.49 -12.00
N ASP A 53 14.62 -13.49 -11.13
CA ASP A 53 15.68 -12.67 -10.53
C ASP A 53 16.30 -13.33 -9.26
N GLY A 54 15.91 -14.58 -8.93
CA GLY A 54 16.44 -15.33 -7.78
C GLY A 54 15.73 -15.05 -6.44
N GLY A 55 14.64 -14.32 -6.44
CA GLY A 55 13.82 -14.06 -5.25
C GLY A 55 12.76 -15.14 -4.99
N GLU A 56 12.04 -15.01 -3.88
CA GLU A 56 10.96 -15.92 -3.47
C GLU A 56 9.63 -15.18 -3.39
N ALA A 57 8.61 -15.70 -4.08
CA ALA A 57 7.26 -15.12 -4.02
C ALA A 57 6.17 -16.16 -4.30
N ILE A 58 4.99 -15.90 -3.74
CA ILE A 58 3.72 -16.56 -4.11
C ILE A 58 2.72 -15.50 -4.55
N CYS A 59 1.67 -15.90 -5.29
CA CYS A 59 0.54 -15.04 -5.57
C CYS A 59 -0.73 -15.54 -4.86
N VAL A 60 -1.55 -14.60 -4.39
CA VAL A 60 -2.87 -14.85 -3.83
C VAL A 60 -3.88 -13.99 -4.57
N ILE A 61 -4.77 -14.64 -5.33
CA ILE A 61 -5.81 -13.92 -6.08
C ILE A 61 -6.93 -13.57 -5.12
N ALA A 62 -7.05 -12.27 -4.83
CA ALA A 62 -7.98 -11.73 -3.87
C ALA A 62 -8.48 -10.34 -4.31
N ASP A 63 -9.77 -10.10 -4.14
CA ASP A 63 -10.40 -8.81 -4.43
C ASP A 63 -10.70 -8.10 -3.10
N THR A 64 -10.03 -7.01 -2.83
CA THR A 64 -10.23 -6.23 -1.59
C THR A 64 -11.61 -5.59 -1.45
N ARG A 65 -12.48 -5.70 -2.46
CA ARG A 65 -13.91 -5.40 -2.34
C ARG A 65 -14.67 -6.47 -1.54
N ASP A 66 -14.15 -7.70 -1.50
CA ASP A 66 -14.66 -8.78 -0.69
C ASP A 66 -14.03 -8.74 0.71
N LEU A 67 -14.86 -8.67 1.75
CA LEU A 67 -14.42 -8.64 3.14
C LEU A 67 -13.76 -9.94 3.61
N ASN A 68 -13.89 -11.03 2.84
CA ASN A 68 -13.17 -12.29 3.08
C ASN A 68 -11.76 -12.31 2.48
N ALA A 69 -11.45 -11.38 1.56
CA ALA A 69 -10.13 -11.33 0.92
C ALA A 69 -8.96 -11.21 1.91
N PRO A 70 -9.04 -10.39 2.97
CA PRO A 70 -7.99 -10.32 4.00
C PRO A 70 -7.69 -11.67 4.66
N GLN A 71 -8.73 -12.44 5.01
CA GLN A 71 -8.56 -13.77 5.59
C GLN A 71 -7.87 -14.72 4.61
N LYS A 72 -8.31 -14.76 3.36
CA LYS A 72 -7.70 -15.57 2.31
C LYS A 72 -6.21 -15.25 2.12
N ILE A 73 -5.85 -13.96 2.12
CA ILE A 73 -4.46 -13.52 1.98
C ILE A 73 -3.62 -13.98 3.17
N PHE A 74 -4.15 -13.79 4.38
CA PHE A 74 -3.48 -14.18 5.61
C PHE A 74 -3.26 -15.71 5.68
N ASP A 75 -4.30 -16.50 5.45
CA ASP A 75 -4.23 -17.96 5.52
C ASP A 75 -3.20 -18.53 4.52
N ALA A 76 -3.21 -18.06 3.27
CA ALA A 76 -2.23 -18.46 2.27
C ALA A 76 -0.80 -18.05 2.64
N THR A 77 -0.63 -16.90 3.30
CA THR A 77 0.69 -16.46 3.79
C THR A 77 1.18 -17.38 4.89
N MET A 78 0.31 -17.70 5.86
CA MET A 78 0.66 -18.57 6.96
C MET A 78 0.92 -20.02 6.50
N GLU A 79 0.17 -20.52 5.53
CA GLU A 79 0.40 -21.83 4.93
C GLU A 79 1.76 -21.92 4.23
N ALA A 80 2.12 -20.89 3.46
CA ALA A 80 3.35 -20.88 2.68
C ALA A 80 4.61 -20.60 3.51
N TYR A 81 4.51 -19.71 4.51
CA TYR A 81 5.69 -19.15 5.18
C TYR A 81 5.64 -19.24 6.71
N GLY A 82 4.52 -19.58 7.31
CA GLY A 82 4.34 -19.73 8.76
C GLY A 82 4.43 -18.42 9.56
N THR A 83 4.59 -17.27 8.90
CA THR A 83 4.79 -15.98 9.58
C THR A 83 4.47 -14.81 8.65
N VAL A 84 4.39 -13.61 9.23
CA VAL A 84 4.37 -12.33 8.52
C VAL A 84 5.17 -11.31 9.32
N ASP A 85 6.05 -10.56 8.66
CA ASP A 85 6.91 -9.52 9.25
C ASP A 85 6.53 -8.13 8.79
N ILE A 86 6.08 -8.01 7.54
CA ILE A 86 5.78 -6.74 6.89
C ILE A 86 4.42 -6.82 6.21
N LEU A 87 3.58 -5.82 6.46
CA LEU A 87 2.31 -5.65 5.77
C LEU A 87 2.31 -4.28 5.07
N PHE A 88 2.30 -4.29 3.74
CA PHE A 88 2.08 -3.08 2.96
C PHE A 88 0.64 -3.06 2.43
N ASN A 89 -0.22 -2.31 3.10
CA ASN A 89 -1.59 -2.00 2.68
C ASN A 89 -1.55 -0.97 1.54
N ASN A 90 -1.30 -1.45 0.32
CA ASN A 90 -1.16 -0.60 -0.86
C ASN A 90 -2.40 -0.64 -1.77
N ALA A 91 -3.22 -1.69 -1.71
CA ALA A 91 -4.43 -1.76 -2.52
C ALA A 91 -5.32 -0.53 -2.30
N GLY A 92 -5.82 0.02 -3.38
CA GLY A 92 -6.69 1.19 -3.34
C GLY A 92 -7.50 1.35 -4.62
N MET A 93 -8.53 2.16 -4.54
CA MET A 93 -9.32 2.59 -5.68
C MET A 93 -9.61 4.09 -5.60
N LEU A 94 -9.74 4.70 -6.75
CA LEU A 94 -10.18 6.08 -6.94
C LEU A 94 -11.66 6.07 -7.36
N SER A 95 -12.43 7.03 -6.85
CA SER A 95 -13.73 7.40 -7.41
C SER A 95 -13.69 8.87 -7.79
N LEU A 96 -14.07 9.18 -9.02
CA LEU A 96 -14.13 10.55 -9.54
C LEU A 96 -15.51 11.19 -9.40
N LYS A 97 -16.45 10.53 -8.70
CA LYS A 97 -17.82 11.01 -8.52
C LYS A 97 -17.88 12.19 -7.53
N PRO A 98 -18.39 13.37 -7.94
CA PRO A 98 -18.67 14.46 -7.01
C PRO A 98 -19.81 14.07 -6.06
N ILE A 99 -20.01 14.83 -4.98
CA ILE A 99 -20.95 14.48 -3.90
C ILE A 99 -22.37 14.19 -4.39
N LEU A 100 -22.88 14.94 -5.37
CA LEU A 100 -24.25 14.78 -5.86
C LEU A 100 -24.44 13.51 -6.72
N ASP A 101 -23.36 12.97 -7.30
CA ASP A 101 -23.36 11.78 -8.17
C ASP A 101 -22.78 10.54 -7.48
N CYS A 102 -22.27 10.69 -6.26
CA CYS A 102 -21.68 9.60 -5.50
C CYS A 102 -22.76 8.85 -4.71
N SER A 103 -23.15 7.67 -5.19
CA SER A 103 -24.09 6.83 -4.48
C SER A 103 -23.50 6.30 -3.16
N LEU A 104 -24.37 5.91 -2.22
CA LEU A 104 -23.93 5.26 -0.97
C LEU A 104 -23.12 3.99 -1.25
N GLU A 105 -23.50 3.20 -2.24
CA GLU A 105 -22.78 2.01 -2.65
C GLU A 105 -21.36 2.31 -3.15
N GLU A 106 -21.21 3.35 -3.99
CA GLU A 106 -19.89 3.81 -4.44
C GLU A 106 -19.03 4.28 -3.26
N PHE A 107 -19.59 5.09 -2.36
CA PHE A 107 -18.91 5.55 -1.16
C PHE A 107 -18.45 4.37 -0.29
N GLN A 108 -19.35 3.43 -0.01
CA GLN A 108 -19.04 2.24 0.78
C GLN A 108 -17.98 1.37 0.11
N ARG A 109 -18.03 1.21 -1.21
CA ARG A 109 -17.04 0.46 -1.97
C ARG A 109 -15.64 1.07 -1.84
N VAL A 110 -15.51 2.39 -1.95
CA VAL A 110 -14.24 3.10 -1.77
C VAL A 110 -13.73 2.90 -0.34
N MET A 111 -14.59 3.06 0.67
CA MET A 111 -14.22 2.83 2.07
C MET A 111 -13.79 1.37 2.32
N THR A 112 -14.49 0.40 1.74
CA THR A 112 -14.16 -1.01 1.87
C THR A 112 -12.76 -1.31 1.32
N VAL A 113 -12.47 -0.86 0.10
CA VAL A 113 -11.18 -1.11 -0.56
C VAL A 113 -10.04 -0.36 0.13
N ASN A 114 -10.23 0.93 0.40
CA ASN A 114 -9.14 1.81 0.84
C ASN A 114 -8.86 1.74 2.35
N VAL A 115 -9.85 1.34 3.17
CA VAL A 115 -9.76 1.43 4.63
C VAL A 115 -10.07 0.10 5.30
N THR A 116 -11.28 -0.47 5.05
CA THR A 116 -11.75 -1.65 5.79
C THR A 116 -10.87 -2.86 5.54
N SER A 117 -10.45 -3.08 4.29
CA SER A 117 -9.57 -4.20 3.92
C SER A 117 -8.22 -4.14 4.65
N ALA A 118 -7.63 -2.93 4.75
CA ALA A 118 -6.39 -2.71 5.46
C ALA A 118 -6.55 -2.96 6.98
N PHE A 119 -7.64 -2.47 7.57
CA PHE A 119 -7.97 -2.73 8.98
C PHE A 119 -8.09 -4.24 9.24
N LEU A 120 -8.85 -4.97 8.43
CA LEU A 120 -9.07 -6.41 8.62
C LEU A 120 -7.76 -7.20 8.47
N LEU A 121 -6.95 -6.89 7.47
CA LEU A 121 -5.68 -7.59 7.27
C LEU A 121 -4.67 -7.27 8.38
N THR A 122 -4.63 -6.02 8.85
CA THR A 122 -3.82 -5.65 10.02
C THR A 122 -4.24 -6.43 11.26
N LYS A 123 -5.55 -6.56 11.51
CA LYS A 123 -6.10 -7.31 12.65
C LYS A 123 -5.67 -8.79 12.65
N LEU A 124 -5.48 -9.38 11.48
CA LEU A 124 -5.02 -10.76 11.32
C LEU A 124 -3.49 -10.87 11.48
N CYS A 125 -2.72 -9.93 10.91
CA CYS A 125 -1.26 -9.97 10.94
C CYS A 125 -0.67 -9.56 12.29
N ALA A 126 -1.26 -8.58 12.98
CA ALA A 126 -0.71 -8.00 14.20
C ALA A 126 -0.45 -9.01 15.32
N PRO A 127 -1.31 -10.00 15.61
CA PRO A 127 -1.01 -11.00 16.64
C PRO A 127 0.26 -11.82 16.33
N VAL A 128 0.51 -12.15 15.06
CA VAL A 128 1.71 -12.88 14.63
C VAL A 128 2.96 -12.01 14.83
N MET A 129 2.90 -10.74 14.42
CA MET A 129 3.98 -9.77 14.57
C MET A 129 4.28 -9.53 16.07
N LYS A 130 3.26 -9.33 16.91
CA LYS A 130 3.42 -9.17 18.37
C LYS A 130 4.06 -10.38 19.02
N ALA A 131 3.67 -11.58 18.64
CA ALA A 131 4.27 -12.80 19.19
C ALA A 131 5.77 -12.94 18.83
N LYS A 132 6.20 -12.34 17.72
CA LYS A 132 7.63 -12.25 17.32
C LYS A 132 8.37 -11.10 18.00
N GLY A 133 7.67 -10.12 18.55
CA GLY A 133 8.24 -8.90 19.12
C GLY A 133 8.71 -7.88 18.08
N GLU A 134 8.39 -8.06 16.79
CA GLU A 134 8.77 -7.13 15.71
C GLU A 134 7.78 -7.23 14.53
N GLY A 135 7.35 -6.08 14.00
CA GLY A 135 6.55 -6.00 12.79
C GLY A 135 6.53 -4.60 12.19
N HIS A 136 6.29 -4.51 10.88
CA HIS A 136 6.16 -3.23 10.18
C HIS A 136 4.87 -3.22 9.36
N ILE A 137 4.02 -2.23 9.58
CA ILE A 137 2.80 -1.99 8.81
C ILE A 137 2.92 -0.65 8.10
N ILE A 138 2.72 -0.68 6.79
CA ILE A 138 2.81 0.51 5.95
C ILE A 138 1.47 0.69 5.26
N ASN A 139 0.88 1.87 5.38
CA ASN A 139 -0.42 2.19 4.80
C ASN A 139 -0.28 3.20 3.66
N THR A 140 -0.91 2.95 2.52
CA THR A 140 -0.96 3.92 1.42
C THR A 140 -2.12 4.87 1.61
N SER A 141 -1.81 6.11 2.03
CA SER A 141 -2.72 7.24 2.01
C SER A 141 -2.62 7.99 0.66
N SER A 142 -2.57 9.31 0.68
CA SER A 142 -2.44 10.20 -0.48
C SER A 142 -2.29 11.65 0.00
N VAL A 143 -1.86 12.56 -0.86
CA VAL A 143 -2.07 14.00 -0.64
C VAL A 143 -3.56 14.34 -0.44
N ALA A 144 -4.47 13.55 -1.01
CA ALA A 144 -5.91 13.63 -0.77
C ALA A 144 -6.33 13.27 0.67
N GLY A 145 -5.43 12.74 1.48
CA GLY A 145 -5.61 12.58 2.92
C GLY A 145 -5.16 13.80 3.73
N CYS A 146 -4.47 14.76 3.10
CA CYS A 146 -4.05 16.02 3.73
C CYS A 146 -5.04 17.15 3.46
N ALA A 147 -5.50 17.25 2.20
CA ALA A 147 -6.36 18.34 1.76
C ALA A 147 -7.43 17.88 0.77
N ALA A 148 -8.65 18.37 0.94
CA ALA A 148 -9.83 17.92 0.20
C ALA A 148 -9.84 18.32 -1.29
N HIS A 149 -9.02 19.30 -1.68
CA HIS A 149 -8.95 19.72 -3.09
C HIS A 149 -8.23 18.73 -4.02
N TRP A 150 -7.63 17.67 -3.46
CA TRP A 150 -6.90 16.65 -4.21
C TRP A 150 -7.77 15.48 -4.72
N GLY A 151 -9.07 15.52 -4.50
CA GLY A 151 -9.95 14.48 -5.03
C GLY A 151 -11.40 14.62 -4.60
N PRO A 152 -12.30 13.82 -5.19
CA PRO A 152 -13.71 13.80 -4.81
C PRO A 152 -13.96 13.20 -3.43
N VAL A 153 -15.19 13.42 -2.94
CA VAL A 153 -15.61 13.16 -1.56
C VAL A 153 -15.28 11.76 -1.04
N ALA A 154 -15.62 10.70 -1.76
CA ALA A 154 -15.40 9.33 -1.28
C ALA A 154 -13.89 9.03 -1.14
N TYR A 155 -13.10 9.43 -2.14
CA TYR A 155 -11.65 9.21 -2.12
C TYR A 155 -10.96 10.01 -1.01
N CYS A 156 -11.19 11.33 -0.94
CA CYS A 156 -10.62 12.17 0.12
C CYS A 156 -11.01 11.67 1.52
N THR A 157 -12.29 11.34 1.74
CA THR A 157 -12.76 10.78 3.02
C THR A 157 -11.99 9.51 3.37
N SER A 158 -11.82 8.58 2.41
CA SER A 158 -11.11 7.33 2.66
C SER A 158 -9.63 7.56 2.99
N LYS A 159 -8.97 8.54 2.37
CA LYS A 159 -7.55 8.82 2.61
C LYS A 159 -7.33 9.60 3.92
N HIS A 160 -8.27 10.45 4.33
CA HIS A 160 -8.27 11.03 5.69
C HIS A 160 -8.53 9.95 6.76
N ALA A 161 -9.46 9.03 6.51
CA ALA A 161 -9.70 7.89 7.39
C ALA A 161 -8.46 6.99 7.53
N MET A 162 -7.71 6.74 6.44
CA MET A 162 -6.47 5.99 6.47
C MET A 162 -5.39 6.69 7.32
N ASN A 163 -5.33 8.02 7.30
CA ASN A 163 -4.42 8.77 8.17
C ASN A 163 -4.75 8.57 9.67
N GLY A 164 -6.05 8.63 10.01
CA GLY A 164 -6.52 8.35 11.37
C GLY A 164 -6.21 6.92 11.80
N LEU A 165 -6.53 5.96 10.91
CA LEU A 165 -6.28 4.53 11.14
C LEU A 165 -4.77 4.25 11.39
N THR A 166 -3.88 4.83 10.59
CA THR A 166 -2.43 4.69 10.75
C THR A 166 -1.97 5.14 12.14
N LYS A 167 -2.41 6.32 12.57
CA LYS A 167 -2.02 6.89 13.88
C LYS A 167 -2.59 6.10 15.05
N SER A 168 -3.85 5.66 14.96
CA SER A 168 -4.48 4.85 16.02
C SER A 168 -3.81 3.49 16.14
N MET A 169 -3.54 2.83 15.01
CA MET A 169 -2.83 1.54 15.01
C MET A 169 -1.42 1.66 15.60
N ALA A 170 -0.68 2.73 15.33
CA ALA A 170 0.65 2.94 15.91
C ALA A 170 0.59 2.99 17.42
N LEU A 171 -0.37 3.75 17.99
CA LEU A 171 -0.55 3.84 19.45
C LEU A 171 -0.96 2.51 20.10
N GLU A 172 -1.77 1.70 19.40
CA GLU A 172 -2.31 0.45 19.96
C GLU A 172 -1.38 -0.76 19.77
N LEU A 173 -0.52 -0.72 18.75
CA LEU A 173 0.31 -1.87 18.38
C LEU A 173 1.78 -1.75 18.79
N GLY A 174 2.23 -0.56 19.15
CA GLY A 174 3.57 -0.37 19.71
C GLY A 174 3.72 -1.03 21.09
N PRO A 175 4.96 -1.29 21.54
CA PRO A 175 6.21 -1.00 20.85
C PRO A 175 6.67 -2.06 19.83
N GLU A 176 6.01 -3.21 19.72
CA GLU A 176 6.46 -4.34 18.89
C GLU A 176 6.23 -4.09 17.39
N ILE A 177 5.24 -3.26 17.03
CA ILE A 177 4.86 -3.05 15.63
C ILE A 177 4.89 -1.56 15.31
N HIS A 178 5.72 -1.20 14.32
CA HIS A 178 5.72 0.15 13.77
C HIS A 178 4.66 0.28 12.68
N VAL A 179 3.81 1.30 12.79
CA VAL A 179 2.76 1.57 11.80
C VAL A 179 2.94 2.98 11.24
N ASN A 180 3.26 3.07 9.95
CA ASN A 180 3.46 4.34 9.26
C ASN A 180 2.65 4.40 7.96
N GLY A 181 2.48 5.59 7.42
CA GLY A 181 1.80 5.82 6.15
C GLY A 181 2.67 6.53 5.13
N ILE A 182 2.39 6.27 3.86
CA ILE A 182 2.94 7.02 2.74
C ILE A 182 1.79 7.83 2.14
N GLN A 183 2.06 9.08 1.79
CA GLN A 183 1.12 9.99 1.12
C GLN A 183 1.67 10.36 -0.26
N PRO A 184 1.41 9.52 -1.28
CA PRO A 184 1.82 9.80 -2.64
C PRO A 184 1.11 11.02 -3.23
N GLY A 185 1.83 11.76 -4.08
CA GLY A 185 1.24 12.70 -5.03
C GLY A 185 0.88 12.02 -6.36
N ALA A 186 1.25 12.64 -7.49
CA ALA A 186 1.06 12.05 -8.82
C ALA A 186 2.13 10.99 -9.11
N ILE A 187 1.69 9.73 -9.21
CA ILE A 187 2.56 8.58 -9.48
C ILE A 187 2.07 7.85 -10.73
N LEU A 188 2.96 7.51 -11.66
CA LEU A 188 2.62 6.74 -12.86
C LEU A 188 2.15 5.33 -12.48
N THR A 189 0.86 5.08 -12.61
CA THR A 189 0.19 3.83 -12.25
C THR A 189 -1.00 3.58 -13.16
N ALA A 190 -1.47 2.35 -13.26
CA ALA A 190 -2.71 2.02 -13.97
C ALA A 190 -3.94 2.80 -13.47
N MET A 191 -3.98 3.15 -12.17
CA MET A 191 -5.03 4.01 -11.62
C MET A 191 -4.98 5.42 -12.22
N LEU A 192 -3.79 5.94 -12.47
CA LEU A 192 -3.60 7.21 -13.14
C LEU A 192 -4.03 7.15 -14.61
N ASP A 193 -3.70 6.05 -15.30
CA ASP A 193 -4.12 5.83 -16.69
C ASP A 193 -5.64 5.83 -16.81
N GLU A 194 -6.36 5.17 -15.90
CA GLU A 194 -7.83 5.17 -15.81
C GLU A 194 -8.40 6.59 -15.53
N ALA A 195 -7.65 7.44 -14.85
CA ALA A 195 -8.03 8.83 -14.56
C ALA A 195 -7.70 9.83 -15.69
N GLY A 196 -7.19 9.37 -16.84
CA GLY A 196 -6.83 10.20 -17.99
C GLY A 196 -5.31 10.33 -18.23
N GLY A 197 -4.53 9.51 -17.55
CA GLY A 197 -3.10 9.40 -17.74
C GLY A 197 -2.30 10.60 -17.23
N GLU A 198 -1.05 10.72 -17.68
CA GLU A 198 -0.14 11.81 -17.28
C GLU A 198 -0.71 13.19 -17.64
N ALA A 199 -1.49 13.28 -18.72
CA ALA A 199 -2.13 14.54 -19.14
C ALA A 199 -3.14 15.06 -18.09
N ALA A 200 -3.88 14.16 -17.42
CA ALA A 200 -4.81 14.55 -16.35
C ALA A 200 -4.07 15.04 -15.08
N MET A 201 -2.78 14.73 -14.96
CA MET A 201 -1.94 15.16 -13.84
C MET A 201 -1.07 16.37 -14.15
N GLY A 202 -1.24 17.00 -15.33
CA GLY A 202 -0.49 18.21 -15.71
C GLY A 202 -0.52 19.29 -14.64
N PHE A 203 -1.70 19.51 -14.08
CA PHE A 203 -1.88 20.43 -12.94
C PHE A 203 -1.00 20.09 -11.72
N MET A 204 -0.89 18.83 -11.33
CA MET A 204 -0.02 18.42 -10.21
C MET A 204 1.46 18.52 -10.56
N LYS A 205 1.80 18.19 -11.82
CA LYS A 205 3.16 18.34 -12.34
C LYS A 205 3.62 19.80 -12.33
N ASP A 206 2.77 20.71 -12.81
CA ASP A 206 3.09 22.15 -12.87
C ASP A 206 3.21 22.77 -11.48
N ARG A 207 2.42 22.31 -10.52
CA ARG A 207 2.45 22.76 -9.13
C ARG A 207 3.62 22.20 -8.34
N SER A 208 4.12 21.02 -8.71
CA SER A 208 5.26 20.41 -8.04
C SER A 208 6.56 21.15 -8.36
N PRO A 209 7.35 21.53 -7.36
CA PRO A 209 8.71 22.06 -7.58
C PRO A 209 9.63 21.15 -8.39
N LEU A 210 9.35 19.84 -8.42
CA LEU A 210 10.14 18.88 -9.20
C LEU A 210 9.67 18.77 -10.68
N HIS A 211 8.56 19.41 -11.05
CA HIS A 211 8.03 19.50 -12.42
C HIS A 211 7.91 18.17 -13.15
N ARG A 212 7.61 17.08 -12.45
CA ARG A 212 7.42 15.74 -13.01
C ARG A 212 6.44 14.90 -12.19
N VAL A 213 5.92 13.87 -12.80
CA VAL A 213 5.22 12.76 -12.14
C VAL A 213 6.26 11.75 -11.66
N ALA A 214 6.03 11.14 -10.50
CA ALA A 214 6.96 10.15 -9.95
C ALA A 214 6.68 8.74 -10.49
N GLN A 215 7.68 7.86 -10.38
CA GLN A 215 7.58 6.44 -10.70
C GLN A 215 7.15 5.65 -9.46
N GLY A 216 6.54 4.49 -9.64
CA GLY A 216 6.19 3.59 -8.54
C GLY A 216 7.40 3.14 -7.70
N SER A 217 8.58 3.05 -8.32
CA SER A 217 9.84 2.73 -7.65
C SER A 217 10.26 3.76 -6.59
N GLU A 218 9.85 5.02 -6.73
CA GLU A 218 10.15 6.06 -5.73
C GLU A 218 9.31 5.87 -4.46
N ILE A 219 8.10 5.33 -4.59
CA ILE A 219 7.30 4.89 -3.43
C ILE A 219 7.90 3.61 -2.82
N ALA A 220 8.36 2.68 -3.65
CA ALA A 220 8.96 1.43 -3.19
C ALA A 220 10.18 1.66 -2.28
N THR A 221 11.02 2.66 -2.57
CA THR A 221 12.18 3.00 -1.74
C THR A 221 11.78 3.53 -0.37
N VAL A 222 10.72 4.33 -0.28
CA VAL A 222 10.19 4.82 1.00
C VAL A 222 9.53 3.67 1.78
N ALA A 223 8.80 2.78 1.09
CA ALA A 223 8.24 1.58 1.71
C ALA A 223 9.34 0.67 2.27
N LEU A 224 10.45 0.49 1.54
CA LEU A 224 11.60 -0.28 2.02
C LEU A 224 12.21 0.36 3.27
N PHE A 225 12.42 1.67 3.29
CA PHE A 225 12.92 2.39 4.46
C PHE A 225 12.01 2.15 5.68
N LEU A 226 10.69 2.27 5.52
CA LEU A 226 9.72 2.06 6.59
C LEU A 226 9.58 0.58 7.03
N ALA A 227 10.00 -0.36 6.20
CA ALA A 227 9.99 -1.80 6.47
C ALA A 227 11.25 -2.29 7.20
N THR A 228 12.19 -1.41 7.54
CA THR A 228 13.49 -1.76 8.11
C THR A 228 13.79 -1.03 9.40
N LYS A 229 14.84 -1.46 10.09
CA LYS A 229 15.36 -0.78 11.30
C LYS A 229 15.88 0.65 11.03
N ASP A 230 16.08 1.03 9.78
CA ASP A 230 16.46 2.41 9.41
C ASP A 230 15.39 3.44 9.85
N SER A 231 14.13 2.99 10.06
CA SER A 231 13.01 3.78 10.56
C SER A 231 12.62 3.50 12.03
N SER A 232 13.50 2.90 12.82
CA SER A 232 13.20 2.37 14.16
C SER A 232 12.68 3.39 15.18
N PHE A 233 12.80 4.70 14.92
CA PHE A 233 12.23 5.75 15.77
C PHE A 233 11.15 6.57 15.04
N ILE A 234 10.56 5.99 13.99
CA ILE A 234 9.46 6.57 13.21
C ILE A 234 8.23 5.69 13.41
N ASP A 235 7.20 6.25 14.05
CA ASP A 235 5.93 5.56 14.29
C ASP A 235 4.77 6.54 14.21
N GLY A 236 3.62 6.10 13.68
CA GLY A 236 2.43 6.92 13.48
C GLY A 236 2.59 8.05 12.46
N GLN A 237 3.66 8.06 11.67
CA GLN A 237 3.97 9.14 10.73
C GLN A 237 3.36 8.90 9.35
N LEU A 238 3.08 10.01 8.68
CA LEU A 238 2.53 10.04 7.33
C LEU A 238 3.53 10.78 6.44
N ILE A 239 4.34 10.02 5.71
CA ILE A 239 5.43 10.55 4.91
C ILE A 239 4.91 10.95 3.53
N ARG A 240 4.98 12.24 3.20
CA ARG A 240 4.64 12.71 1.86
C ARG A 240 5.72 12.36 0.85
N VAL A 241 5.30 11.80 -0.28
CA VAL A 241 6.13 11.48 -1.44
C VAL A 241 5.41 12.04 -2.67
N ASP A 242 5.42 13.34 -2.78
CA ASP A 242 4.54 14.10 -3.68
C ASP A 242 5.28 15.13 -4.54
N GLY A 243 6.61 15.19 -4.47
CA GLY A 243 7.41 16.17 -5.19
C GLY A 243 7.19 17.60 -4.72
N GLY A 244 6.65 17.80 -3.50
CA GLY A 244 6.38 19.12 -2.92
C GLY A 244 5.09 19.77 -3.45
N VAL A 245 4.16 19.00 -4.03
CA VAL A 245 2.91 19.55 -4.60
C VAL A 245 1.98 20.13 -3.54
N ASP A 246 2.11 19.69 -2.29
CA ASP A 246 1.26 20.08 -1.16
C ASP A 246 2.09 20.66 0.00
N ILE A 247 2.89 21.69 -0.29
CA ILE A 247 3.66 22.47 0.69
C ILE A 247 3.13 23.89 0.83
#